data_6c20da30ba17ce4ca1ab3672b3f5170f
#
_entry.id   6c20da30ba17ce4ca1ab3672b3f5170f
#
_cell.length_a   1.000
_cell.length_b   1.000
_cell.length_c   1.000
_cell.angle_alpha   90.00
_cell.angle_beta   90.00
_cell.angle_gamma   90.00
#
_symmetry.space_group_name_H-M   'P 1'
#
loop_
_entity.id
_entity.type
_entity.pdbx_description
1 polymer ?
#
loop_
_entity_poly.entity_id
_entity_poly.type
_entity_poly.pdbx_seq_one_letter_code
_entity_poly.pdbx_strand_id
1 'polypeptide(L)'
;PTTGAVRRYLKEFLSDPRVVEIPKAVWWLILNGIILNVRPRKSAHAYQQVWSPDGSPLAAITKAQAAALQERMGDRATVSWAMRYGNPSIGDQLEALKQAGCDRVLFAPLYPQYSGATTATAIDALGAKLAKMRWQAAIRTLPPYYDDPLHIEALRADTARQLKALDFEPEVLLLSFHGMPERTLHLGDPYHCQC
;
A
#
# COMPACT_ATOMS: atom_id res chain seq x y z
N PRO A 1 -5.30 -17.35 3.24
CA PRO A 1 -5.62 -16.96 1.86
C PRO A 1 -5.92 -18.18 1.01
N THR A 2 -6.97 -18.11 0.17
CA THR A 2 -7.31 -19.15 -0.79
C THR A 2 -6.71 -18.84 -2.16
N THR A 3 -6.49 -19.88 -3.00
CA THR A 3 -6.01 -19.72 -4.37
C THR A 3 -6.89 -18.74 -5.17
N GLY A 4 -8.24 -18.82 -5.00
CA GLY A 4 -9.18 -17.92 -5.66
C GLY A 4 -9.07 -16.46 -5.22
N ALA A 5 -8.86 -16.21 -3.92
CA ALA A 5 -8.63 -14.86 -3.41
C ALA A 5 -7.31 -14.28 -3.93
N VAL A 6 -6.24 -15.07 -3.91
CA VAL A 6 -4.94 -14.66 -4.46
C VAL A 6 -5.00 -14.43 -5.97
N ARG A 7 -5.77 -15.22 -6.72
CA ARG A 7 -5.98 -14.98 -8.15
C ARG A 7 -6.64 -13.61 -8.41
N ARG A 8 -7.67 -13.24 -7.64
CA ARG A 8 -8.32 -11.92 -7.76
C ARG A 8 -7.36 -10.79 -7.46
N TYR A 9 -6.63 -10.90 -6.35
CA TYR A 9 -5.60 -9.93 -5.97
C TYR A 9 -4.52 -9.78 -7.05
N LEU A 10 -3.94 -10.88 -7.54
CA LEU A 10 -2.93 -10.84 -8.59
C LEU A 10 -3.46 -10.24 -9.90
N LYS A 11 -4.73 -10.51 -10.24
CA LYS A 11 -5.37 -9.91 -11.41
C LYS A 11 -5.44 -8.39 -11.27
N GLU A 12 -5.91 -7.89 -10.13
CA GLU A 12 -6.01 -6.46 -9.85
C GLU A 12 -4.62 -5.80 -9.87
N PHE A 13 -3.68 -6.34 -9.11
CA PHE A 13 -2.32 -5.83 -8.98
C PHE A 13 -1.56 -5.80 -10.29
N LEU A 14 -1.54 -6.92 -11.02
CA LEU A 14 -0.78 -7.05 -12.27
C LEU A 14 -1.50 -6.46 -13.50
N SER A 15 -2.74 -6.04 -13.36
CA SER A 15 -3.44 -5.26 -14.41
C SER A 15 -3.17 -3.76 -14.32
N ASP A 16 -2.51 -3.30 -13.25
CA ASP A 16 -2.17 -1.90 -13.09
C ASP A 16 -1.01 -1.52 -14.04
N PRO A 17 -1.23 -0.55 -14.95
CA PRO A 17 -0.20 -0.14 -15.91
C PRO A 17 1.01 0.53 -15.27
N ARG A 18 0.90 1.02 -14.02
CA ARG A 18 2.05 1.53 -13.28
C ARG A 18 2.88 0.44 -12.62
N VAL A 19 2.30 -0.73 -12.43
CA VAL A 19 3.02 -1.90 -11.89
C VAL A 19 3.68 -2.70 -13.00
N VAL A 20 2.95 -2.85 -14.13
CA VAL A 20 3.45 -3.59 -15.29
C VAL A 20 3.35 -2.70 -16.53
N GLU A 21 4.47 -2.13 -16.91
CA GLU A 21 4.61 -1.21 -18.03
C GLU A 21 4.87 -1.94 -19.36
N ILE A 22 4.00 -2.90 -19.69
CA ILE A 22 4.02 -3.66 -20.94
C ILE A 22 2.80 -3.26 -21.78
N PRO A 23 2.86 -3.26 -23.12
CA PRO A 23 1.71 -3.00 -23.97
C PRO A 23 0.51 -3.86 -23.57
N LYS A 24 -0.63 -3.21 -23.29
CA LYS A 24 -1.80 -3.83 -22.65
C LYS A 24 -2.28 -5.11 -23.33
N ALA A 25 -2.29 -5.15 -24.67
CA ALA A 25 -2.77 -6.33 -25.42
C ALA A 25 -1.86 -7.55 -25.20
N VAL A 26 -0.54 -7.34 -25.24
CA VAL A 26 0.45 -8.42 -25.02
C VAL A 26 0.37 -8.90 -23.58
N TRP A 27 0.35 -7.95 -22.63
CA TRP A 27 0.29 -8.28 -21.22
C TRP A 27 -1.01 -9.00 -20.85
N TRP A 28 -2.15 -8.60 -21.42
CA TRP A 28 -3.43 -9.26 -21.17
C TRP A 28 -3.39 -10.76 -21.49
N LEU A 29 -2.77 -11.14 -22.63
CA LEU A 29 -2.62 -12.54 -23.00
C LEU A 29 -1.74 -13.31 -22.02
N ILE A 30 -0.59 -12.74 -21.64
CA ILE A 30 0.34 -13.34 -20.68
C ILE A 30 -0.31 -13.47 -19.29
N LEU A 31 -0.93 -12.39 -18.81
CA LEU A 31 -1.58 -12.35 -17.51
C LEU A 31 -2.69 -13.40 -17.39
N ASN A 32 -3.64 -13.41 -18.34
CA ASN A 32 -4.81 -14.29 -18.25
C ASN A 32 -4.50 -15.72 -18.72
N GLY A 33 -3.64 -15.90 -19.71
CA GLY A 33 -3.29 -17.21 -20.27
C GLY A 33 -2.28 -17.98 -19.40
N ILE A 34 -1.35 -17.31 -18.78
CA ILE A 34 -0.24 -17.96 -18.06
C ILE A 34 -0.26 -17.62 -16.58
N ILE A 35 -0.04 -16.34 -16.23
CA ILE A 35 0.23 -15.94 -14.85
C ILE A 35 -0.88 -16.32 -13.88
N LEU A 36 -2.12 -15.96 -14.21
CA LEU A 36 -3.28 -16.22 -13.36
C LEU A 36 -3.68 -17.71 -13.29
N ASN A 37 -3.12 -18.56 -14.12
CA ASN A 37 -3.35 -20.01 -14.06
C ASN A 37 -2.26 -20.73 -13.26
N VAL A 38 -1.02 -20.23 -13.26
CA VAL A 38 0.14 -20.91 -12.65
C VAL A 38 0.47 -20.33 -11.27
N ARG A 39 0.56 -18.99 -11.13
CA ARG A 39 1.04 -18.32 -9.89
C ARG A 39 0.10 -18.39 -8.70
N PRO A 40 -1.25 -18.34 -8.81
CA PRO A 40 -2.11 -18.18 -7.65
C PRO A 40 -1.95 -19.27 -6.59
N ARG A 41 -1.80 -20.53 -7.02
CA ARG A 41 -1.62 -21.67 -6.09
C ARG A 41 -0.31 -21.57 -5.31
N LYS A 42 0.81 -21.29 -6.00
CA LYS A 42 2.13 -21.13 -5.39
C LYS A 42 2.17 -19.92 -4.46
N SER A 43 1.61 -18.79 -4.91
CA SER A 43 1.55 -17.57 -4.09
C SER A 43 0.62 -17.74 -2.88
N ALA A 44 -0.50 -18.45 -3.00
CA ALA A 44 -1.37 -18.73 -1.87
C ALA A 44 -0.66 -19.54 -0.79
N HIS A 45 0.13 -20.53 -1.18
CA HIS A 45 0.94 -21.31 -0.24
C HIS A 45 1.98 -20.43 0.49
N ALA A 46 2.69 -19.57 -0.23
CA ALA A 46 3.62 -18.64 0.38
C ALA A 46 2.94 -17.64 1.35
N TYR A 47 1.77 -17.08 0.96
CA TYR A 47 0.99 -16.21 1.84
C TYR A 47 0.48 -16.91 3.09
N GLN A 48 0.15 -18.21 3.02
CA GLN A 48 -0.29 -18.98 4.19
C GLN A 48 0.77 -19.02 5.29
N GLN A 49 2.05 -19.01 4.95
CA GLN A 49 3.15 -19.06 5.93
C GLN A 49 3.27 -17.77 6.75
N VAL A 50 2.82 -16.65 6.23
CA VAL A 50 2.90 -15.33 6.91
C VAL A 50 1.54 -14.81 7.36
N TRP A 51 0.46 -15.58 7.12
CA TRP A 51 -0.90 -15.15 7.45
C TRP A 51 -1.17 -15.32 8.95
N SER A 52 -1.66 -14.26 9.58
CA SER A 52 -2.05 -14.27 10.98
C SER A 52 -3.55 -14.60 11.15
N PRO A 53 -4.01 -14.89 12.39
CA PRO A 53 -5.44 -15.01 12.70
C PRO A 53 -6.23 -13.76 12.31
N ASP A 54 -5.59 -12.58 12.38
CA ASP A 54 -6.20 -11.29 11.99
C ASP A 54 -6.16 -11.02 10.48
N GLY A 55 -5.62 -11.95 9.69
CA GLY A 55 -5.55 -11.88 8.25
C GLY A 55 -4.16 -11.54 7.70
N SER A 56 -4.11 -10.75 6.63
CA SER A 56 -2.84 -10.25 6.07
C SER A 56 -2.11 -9.36 7.06
N PRO A 57 -0.82 -9.58 7.36
CA PRO A 57 -0.05 -8.70 8.23
C PRO A 57 -0.13 -7.23 7.81
N LEU A 58 -0.05 -6.95 6.52
CA LEU A 58 -0.17 -5.58 6.01
C LEU A 58 -1.54 -4.96 6.37
N ALA A 59 -2.64 -5.68 6.15
CA ALA A 59 -3.97 -5.18 6.47
C ALA A 59 -4.19 -5.04 7.99
N ALA A 60 -3.73 -6.00 8.79
CA ALA A 60 -3.84 -5.97 10.24
C ALA A 60 -3.05 -4.77 10.83
N ILE A 61 -1.81 -4.57 10.39
CA ILE A 61 -0.97 -3.44 10.83
C ILE A 61 -1.58 -2.11 10.38
N THR A 62 -2.01 -1.98 9.13
CA THR A 62 -2.64 -0.74 8.64
C THR A 62 -3.91 -0.40 9.43
N LYS A 63 -4.73 -1.41 9.73
CA LYS A 63 -5.92 -1.24 10.58
C LYS A 63 -5.56 -0.76 11.98
N ALA A 64 -4.54 -1.36 12.60
CA ALA A 64 -4.07 -0.98 13.93
C ALA A 64 -3.52 0.44 13.96
N GLN A 65 -2.74 0.85 12.94
CA GLN A 65 -2.24 2.20 12.78
C GLN A 65 -3.38 3.22 12.65
N ALA A 66 -4.40 2.90 11.83
CA ALA A 66 -5.58 3.75 11.69
C ALA A 66 -6.36 3.91 13.00
N ALA A 67 -6.53 2.82 13.76
CA ALA A 67 -7.18 2.85 15.06
C ALA A 67 -6.41 3.72 16.08
N ALA A 68 -5.09 3.55 16.16
CA ALA A 68 -4.24 4.36 17.03
C ALA A 68 -4.23 5.84 16.63
N LEU A 69 -4.28 6.13 15.34
CA LEU A 69 -4.39 7.51 14.85
C LEU A 69 -5.78 8.09 15.18
N GLN A 70 -6.86 7.32 15.01
CA GLN A 70 -8.21 7.76 15.39
C GLN A 70 -8.28 8.13 16.88
N GLU A 71 -7.70 7.31 17.75
CA GLU A 71 -7.65 7.58 19.19
C GLU A 71 -6.96 8.93 19.48
N ARG A 72 -5.83 9.19 18.82
CA ARG A 72 -5.10 10.47 18.98
C ARG A 72 -5.81 11.66 18.37
N MET A 73 -6.58 11.46 17.30
CA MET A 73 -7.35 12.52 16.65
C MET A 73 -8.63 12.84 17.40
N GLY A 74 -9.23 11.87 18.11
CA GLY A 74 -10.53 12.05 18.78
C GLY A 74 -11.58 12.51 17.77
N ASP A 75 -12.34 13.53 18.14
CA ASP A 75 -13.41 14.12 17.30
C ASP A 75 -12.91 15.13 16.26
N ARG A 76 -11.59 15.40 16.21
CA ARG A 76 -11.02 16.36 15.25
C ARG A 76 -11.03 15.86 13.81
N ALA A 77 -10.98 14.56 13.61
CA ALA A 77 -11.04 13.94 12.29
C ALA A 77 -11.54 12.50 12.36
N THR A 78 -12.19 12.06 11.28
CA THR A 78 -12.50 10.65 11.05
C THR A 78 -11.34 10.00 10.33
N VAL A 79 -10.74 8.97 10.92
CA VAL A 79 -9.64 8.21 10.31
C VAL A 79 -10.22 6.95 9.66
N SER A 80 -9.92 6.78 8.38
CA SER A 80 -10.29 5.61 7.60
C SER A 80 -9.05 5.00 6.96
N TRP A 81 -9.06 3.70 6.72
CA TRP A 81 -7.94 3.01 6.06
C TRP A 81 -8.42 2.23 4.84
N ALA A 82 -7.57 2.14 3.85
CA ALA A 82 -7.86 1.42 2.62
C ALA A 82 -6.63 0.69 2.10
N MET A 83 -6.89 -0.34 1.32
CA MET A 83 -5.86 -1.04 0.56
C MET A 83 -5.86 -0.53 -0.88
N ARG A 84 -4.65 -0.39 -1.47
CA ARG A 84 -4.56 -0.05 -2.89
C ARG A 84 -5.16 -1.16 -3.76
N TYR A 85 -4.93 -2.41 -3.37
CA TYR A 85 -5.47 -3.61 -4.01
C TYR A 85 -6.18 -4.48 -2.98
N GLY A 86 -7.38 -4.96 -3.31
CA GLY A 86 -8.22 -5.72 -2.37
C GLY A 86 -9.10 -4.84 -1.49
N ASN A 87 -9.43 -5.33 -0.30
CA ASN A 87 -10.41 -4.72 0.60
C ASN A 87 -9.83 -4.35 1.97
N PRO A 88 -10.36 -3.29 2.62
CA PRO A 88 -11.32 -2.32 2.08
C PRO A 88 -10.71 -1.49 0.96
N SER A 89 -11.46 -1.26 -0.12
CA SER A 89 -10.93 -0.49 -1.25
C SER A 89 -10.94 1.02 -0.98
N ILE A 90 -10.04 1.77 -1.66
CA ILE A 90 -10.06 3.25 -1.63
C ILE A 90 -11.46 3.76 -2.01
N GLY A 91 -12.09 3.13 -3.01
CA GLY A 91 -13.40 3.53 -3.47
C GLY A 91 -14.51 3.40 -2.43
N ASP A 92 -14.52 2.29 -1.69
CA ASP A 92 -15.53 2.03 -0.65
C ASP A 92 -15.35 3.00 0.52
N GLN A 93 -14.09 3.30 0.89
CA GLN A 93 -13.81 4.24 1.97
C GLN A 93 -14.17 5.68 1.62
N LEU A 94 -13.98 6.09 0.36
CA LEU A 94 -14.45 7.41 -0.10
C LEU A 94 -15.96 7.53 -0.05
N GLU A 95 -16.71 6.49 -0.43
CA GLU A 95 -18.17 6.48 -0.28
C GLU A 95 -18.60 6.57 1.19
N ALA A 96 -17.93 5.84 2.09
CA ALA A 96 -18.21 5.91 3.51
C ALA A 96 -17.93 7.31 4.09
N LEU A 97 -16.81 7.94 3.74
CA LEU A 97 -16.49 9.30 4.16
C LEU A 97 -17.51 10.33 3.63
N LYS A 98 -17.95 10.18 2.38
CA LYS A 98 -19.02 11.00 1.82
C LYS A 98 -20.33 10.85 2.60
N GLN A 99 -20.73 9.62 2.92
CA GLN A 99 -21.94 9.34 3.71
C GLN A 99 -21.82 9.88 5.14
N ALA A 100 -20.61 9.91 5.70
CA ALA A 100 -20.34 10.53 7.01
C ALA A 100 -20.32 12.08 6.96
N GLY A 101 -20.57 12.69 5.80
CA GLY A 101 -20.63 14.15 5.66
C GLY A 101 -19.26 14.84 5.61
N CYS A 102 -18.18 14.11 5.36
CA CYS A 102 -16.84 14.69 5.22
C CYS A 102 -16.79 15.55 3.95
N ASP A 103 -16.28 16.77 4.07
CA ASP A 103 -16.08 17.73 2.96
C ASP A 103 -14.59 17.97 2.64
N ARG A 104 -13.70 17.48 3.50
CA ARG A 104 -12.23 17.58 3.37
C ARG A 104 -11.59 16.23 3.64
N VAL A 105 -10.71 15.79 2.75
CA VAL A 105 -10.01 14.51 2.86
C VAL A 105 -8.51 14.74 2.69
N LEU A 106 -7.73 14.30 3.66
CA LEU A 106 -6.30 14.09 3.50
C LEU A 106 -6.08 12.61 3.12
N PHE A 107 -5.61 12.39 1.90
CA PHE A 107 -5.21 11.07 1.44
C PHE A 107 -3.72 10.85 1.73
N ALA A 108 -3.42 9.89 2.61
CA ALA A 108 -2.07 9.60 3.07
C ALA A 108 -1.61 8.21 2.59
N PRO A 109 -0.91 8.12 1.45
CA PRO A 109 -0.24 6.89 1.04
C PRO A 109 0.84 6.52 2.07
N LEU A 110 0.79 5.29 2.61
CA LEU A 110 1.77 4.84 3.61
C LEU A 110 3.04 4.28 2.94
N TYR A 111 3.54 5.01 1.96
CA TYR A 111 4.81 4.78 1.27
C TYR A 111 5.71 5.98 1.53
N PRO A 112 6.75 5.85 2.38
CA PRO A 112 7.62 6.98 2.69
C PRO A 112 8.30 7.56 1.45
N GLN A 113 8.80 6.69 0.57
CA GLN A 113 9.37 7.07 -0.72
C GLN A 113 8.28 7.11 -1.80
N TYR A 114 8.46 7.99 -2.78
CA TYR A 114 7.62 7.98 -3.97
C TYR A 114 8.10 6.92 -4.97
N SER A 115 7.15 6.20 -5.54
CA SER A 115 7.34 5.41 -6.75
C SER A 115 6.08 5.43 -7.61
N GLY A 116 6.26 5.32 -8.92
CA GLY A 116 5.17 5.12 -9.87
C GLY A 116 4.31 3.91 -9.53
N ALA A 117 4.92 2.82 -9.08
CA ALA A 117 4.25 1.58 -8.71
C ALA A 117 3.63 1.58 -7.29
N THR A 118 3.80 2.62 -6.50
CA THR A 118 3.27 2.74 -5.13
C THR A 118 2.38 3.97 -4.95
N THR A 119 2.96 5.11 -4.63
CA THR A 119 2.23 6.36 -4.36
C THR A 119 1.39 6.79 -5.56
N ALA A 120 1.96 6.78 -6.77
CA ALA A 120 1.22 7.24 -7.95
C ALA A 120 0.01 6.36 -8.28
N THR A 121 0.13 5.03 -8.22
CA THR A 121 -1.02 4.14 -8.45
C THR A 121 -2.13 4.33 -7.40
N ALA A 122 -1.78 4.64 -6.15
CA ALA A 122 -2.76 4.95 -5.11
C ALA A 122 -3.51 6.27 -5.40
N ILE A 123 -2.78 7.30 -5.86
CA ILE A 123 -3.37 8.59 -6.28
C ILE A 123 -4.23 8.42 -7.53
N ASP A 124 -3.81 7.60 -8.50
CA ASP A 124 -4.62 7.29 -9.68
C ASP A 124 -5.95 6.63 -9.30
N ALA A 125 -5.93 5.70 -8.34
CA ALA A 125 -7.14 5.04 -7.85
C ALA A 125 -8.09 6.03 -7.14
N LEU A 126 -7.55 6.94 -6.34
CA LEU A 126 -8.28 8.04 -5.73
C LEU A 126 -8.97 8.90 -6.80
N GLY A 127 -8.21 9.41 -7.76
CA GLY A 127 -8.72 10.27 -8.85
C GLY A 127 -9.76 9.57 -9.71
N ALA A 128 -9.51 8.30 -10.08
CA ALA A 128 -10.45 7.50 -10.89
C ALA A 128 -11.78 7.25 -10.16
N LYS A 129 -11.76 7.11 -8.82
CA LYS A 129 -12.99 6.98 -8.04
C LYS A 129 -13.71 8.32 -7.94
N LEU A 130 -13.01 9.41 -7.60
CA LEU A 130 -13.60 10.74 -7.49
C LEU A 130 -14.26 11.20 -8.79
N ALA A 131 -13.65 10.91 -9.94
CA ALA A 131 -14.23 11.23 -11.25
C ALA A 131 -15.59 10.56 -11.51
N LYS A 132 -15.90 9.47 -10.81
CA LYS A 132 -17.17 8.74 -10.90
C LYS A 132 -18.18 9.14 -9.82
N MET A 133 -17.72 9.84 -8.78
CA MET A 133 -18.57 10.27 -7.68
C MET A 133 -19.21 11.63 -7.96
N ARG A 134 -20.48 11.81 -7.59
CA ARG A 134 -21.13 13.12 -7.52
C ARG A 134 -20.87 13.73 -6.14
N TRP A 135 -19.62 14.11 -5.89
CA TRP A 135 -19.14 14.63 -4.63
C TRP A 135 -17.92 15.51 -4.86
N GLN A 136 -17.94 16.70 -4.29
CA GLN A 136 -16.80 17.61 -4.35
C GLN A 136 -16.29 17.87 -2.93
N ALA A 137 -15.33 17.06 -2.51
CA ALA A 137 -14.56 17.31 -1.32
C ALA A 137 -13.25 18.06 -1.66
N ALA A 138 -12.74 18.82 -0.69
CA ALA A 138 -11.39 19.35 -0.77
C ALA A 138 -10.40 18.20 -0.51
N ILE A 139 -9.64 17.81 -1.55
CA ILE A 139 -8.69 16.70 -1.46
C ILE A 139 -7.27 17.25 -1.33
N ARG A 140 -6.53 16.70 -0.35
CA ARG A 140 -5.07 16.87 -0.24
C ARG A 140 -4.41 15.50 -0.19
N THR A 141 -3.22 15.38 -0.74
CA THR A 141 -2.39 14.18 -0.64
C THR A 141 -1.17 14.46 0.23
N LEU A 142 -0.81 13.51 1.08
CA LEU A 142 0.43 13.58 1.83
C LEU A 142 1.61 13.41 0.86
N PRO A 143 2.60 14.32 0.85
CA PRO A 143 3.81 14.16 0.06
C PRO A 143 4.68 13.01 0.59
N PRO A 144 5.73 12.57 -0.13
CA PRO A 144 6.74 11.66 0.39
C PRO A 144 7.34 12.20 1.69
N TYR A 145 7.63 11.30 2.64
CA TYR A 145 8.09 11.66 3.99
C TYR A 145 9.27 10.79 4.45
N TYR A 146 10.03 10.27 3.48
CA TYR A 146 11.17 9.36 3.72
C TYR A 146 12.28 9.99 4.59
N ASP A 147 12.43 11.30 4.53
CA ASP A 147 13.42 12.11 5.29
C ASP A 147 12.78 12.94 6.42
N ASP A 148 11.49 12.76 6.69
CA ASP A 148 10.83 13.46 7.80
C ASP A 148 11.44 13.04 9.15
N PRO A 149 11.91 13.98 9.98
CA PRO A 149 12.57 13.66 11.26
C PRO A 149 11.71 12.83 12.21
N LEU A 150 10.38 13.02 12.21
CA LEU A 150 9.48 12.24 13.06
C LEU A 150 9.32 10.82 12.56
N HIS A 151 9.32 10.63 11.23
CA HIS A 151 9.32 9.30 10.63
C HIS A 151 10.60 8.54 10.96
N ILE A 152 11.77 9.17 10.79
CA ILE A 152 13.07 8.58 11.12
C ILE A 152 13.16 8.25 12.62
N GLU A 153 12.70 9.15 13.49
CA GLU A 153 12.68 8.88 14.94
C GLU A 153 11.76 7.72 15.31
N ALA A 154 10.60 7.60 14.66
CA ALA A 154 9.70 6.47 14.87
C ALA A 154 10.36 5.13 14.47
N LEU A 155 11.06 5.09 13.32
CA LEU A 155 11.82 3.92 12.88
C LEU A 155 12.94 3.59 13.86
N ARG A 156 13.71 4.59 14.31
CA ARG A 156 14.78 4.43 15.30
C ARG A 156 14.26 3.85 16.62
N ALA A 157 13.18 4.42 17.13
CA ALA A 157 12.60 3.99 18.40
C ALA A 157 12.06 2.56 18.33
N ASP A 158 11.37 2.21 17.23
CA ASP A 158 10.84 0.87 17.04
C ASP A 158 11.96 -0.17 16.85
N THR A 159 12.97 0.14 16.06
CA THR A 159 14.15 -0.72 15.87
C THR A 159 14.90 -0.95 17.19
N ALA A 160 15.15 0.12 17.96
CA ALA A 160 15.80 -0.01 19.26
C ALA A 160 14.98 -0.86 20.25
N ARG A 161 13.66 -0.70 20.25
CA ARG A 161 12.76 -1.53 21.06
C ARG A 161 12.83 -3.01 20.69
N GLN A 162 12.84 -3.31 19.38
CA GLN A 162 12.90 -4.68 18.88
C GLN A 162 14.27 -5.31 19.18
N LEU A 163 15.37 -4.59 18.96
CA LEU A 163 16.71 -5.08 19.29
C LEU A 163 16.85 -5.39 20.80
N LYS A 164 16.32 -4.53 21.67
CA LYS A 164 16.34 -4.74 23.12
C LYS A 164 15.51 -5.96 23.56
N ALA A 165 14.52 -6.37 22.76
CA ALA A 165 13.66 -7.51 23.06
C ALA A 165 14.26 -8.86 22.61
N LEU A 166 15.40 -8.86 21.92
CA LEU A 166 16.09 -10.08 21.53
C LEU A 166 16.70 -10.76 22.77
N ASP A 167 16.75 -12.08 22.74
CA ASP A 167 17.40 -12.94 23.74
C ASP A 167 18.86 -13.27 23.38
N PHE A 168 19.40 -12.59 22.36
CA PHE A 168 20.79 -12.71 21.90
C PHE A 168 21.33 -11.34 21.46
N GLU A 169 22.65 -11.17 21.44
CA GLU A 169 23.33 -9.99 20.91
C GLU A 169 23.51 -10.13 19.40
N PRO A 170 22.86 -9.27 18.57
CA PRO A 170 23.02 -9.33 17.13
C PRO A 170 24.35 -8.71 16.70
N GLU A 171 25.13 -9.41 15.91
CA GLU A 171 26.39 -8.90 15.33
C GLU A 171 26.16 -8.03 14.10
N VAL A 172 25.04 -8.23 13.38
CA VAL A 172 24.72 -7.55 12.13
C VAL A 172 23.25 -7.21 12.08
N LEU A 173 22.93 -5.96 11.69
CA LEU A 173 21.60 -5.53 11.32
C LEU A 173 21.49 -5.49 9.79
N LEU A 174 20.70 -6.39 9.21
CA LEU A 174 20.45 -6.42 7.77
C LEU A 174 19.26 -5.53 7.42
N LEU A 175 19.52 -4.47 6.65
CA LEU A 175 18.49 -3.60 6.06
C LEU A 175 18.14 -4.10 4.66
N SER A 176 16.86 -4.37 4.40
CA SER A 176 16.38 -4.88 3.13
C SER A 176 15.38 -3.92 2.50
N PHE A 177 15.70 -3.43 1.32
CA PHE A 177 14.84 -2.56 0.51
C PHE A 177 14.32 -3.30 -0.73
N HIS A 178 13.17 -2.86 -1.23
CA HIS A 178 12.63 -3.41 -2.46
C HIS A 178 13.39 -2.83 -3.67
N GLY A 179 13.90 -3.71 -4.55
CA GLY A 179 14.51 -3.28 -5.81
C GLY A 179 13.45 -2.80 -6.80
N MET A 180 13.75 -1.72 -7.52
CA MET A 180 12.93 -1.20 -8.61
C MET A 180 13.65 -1.38 -9.95
N PRO A 181 12.91 -1.57 -11.07
CA PRO A 181 13.52 -1.63 -12.39
C PRO A 181 14.26 -0.33 -12.73
N GLU A 182 15.48 -0.41 -13.22
CA GLU A 182 16.29 0.75 -13.64
C GLU A 182 15.54 1.66 -14.62
N ARG A 183 14.70 1.06 -15.48
CA ARG A 183 13.83 1.81 -16.39
C ARG A 183 12.97 2.85 -15.67
N THR A 184 12.45 2.58 -14.47
CA THR A 184 11.62 3.54 -13.74
C THR A 184 12.43 4.77 -13.31
N LEU A 185 13.70 4.58 -12.97
CA LEU A 185 14.62 5.68 -12.69
C LEU A 185 14.81 6.59 -13.93
N HIS A 186 15.03 6.00 -15.09
CA HIS A 186 15.15 6.75 -16.34
C HIS A 186 13.86 7.48 -16.76
N LEU A 187 12.72 7.03 -16.28
CA LEU A 187 11.43 7.71 -16.46
C LEU A 187 11.17 8.82 -15.43
N GLY A 188 12.13 9.06 -14.53
CA GLY A 188 12.05 10.14 -13.53
C GLY A 188 11.47 9.70 -12.18
N ASP A 189 11.36 8.39 -11.90
CA ASP A 189 10.95 7.90 -10.58
C ASP A 189 12.07 8.19 -9.57
N PRO A 190 11.81 8.96 -8.50
CA PRO A 190 12.86 9.35 -7.55
C PRO A 190 13.14 8.30 -6.46
N TYR A 191 12.51 7.13 -6.51
CA TYR A 191 12.61 6.10 -5.47
C TYR A 191 14.06 5.78 -5.10
N HIS A 192 14.93 5.62 -6.10
CA HIS A 192 16.35 5.36 -5.91
C HIS A 192 17.08 6.42 -5.06
N CYS A 193 16.70 7.70 -5.23
CA CYS A 193 17.31 8.81 -4.50
C CYS A 193 16.71 8.99 -3.09
N GLN A 194 15.56 8.39 -2.83
CA GLN A 194 14.80 8.52 -1.58
C GLN A 194 15.00 7.31 -0.64
N CYS A 195 15.66 6.27 -1.10
CA CYS A 195 16.14 5.16 -0.29
C CYS A 195 17.58 5.42 0.18
#